data_4d816cda85d9d44cf47381ebf77f474d
#
_entry.id   4d816cda85d9d44cf47381ebf77f474d
#
_cell.length_a   1.000
_cell.length_b   1.000
_cell.length_c   1.000
_cell.angle_alpha   90.00
_cell.angle_beta   90.00
_cell.angle_gamma   90.00
#
_symmetry.space_group_name_H-M   'P 1'
#
loop_
_entity.id
_entity.type
_entity.pdbx_description
1 polymer ?
#
loop_
_entity_poly.entity_id
_entity_poly.type
_entity_poly.pdbx_seq_one_letter_code
_entity_poly.pdbx_strand_id
1 'polypeptide(L)'
;MCDYAQRTQFPILYHINDPIEFWYRDRLPQWAVEKDFFYGDGSFPHKYQIDEETFGFLHKHPNLNLCIAHFFFVSDQPGLCCEMLDRYPNLFFDITPGWEMFENFAKDRDYWRHFFDKYSHKILYGTDTFSDHWRETVSCLRRVMETDEAFTAFEENCIGLDLPEAPLRDIYFNNYYKFIRRTDKKIDVGMILKYADTLYDRIPAGKDAELIRHNIDFLKAEIAKFQ
;
A
#
# COMPACT_ATOMS: atom_id res chain seq x y z
N MET A 1 1.23 10.19 -21.28
CA MET A 1 1.64 10.09 -19.85
C MET A 1 2.37 8.78 -19.59
N CYS A 2 1.80 7.61 -19.89
CA CYS A 2 2.39 6.30 -19.57
C CYS A 2 3.72 6.04 -20.27
N ASP A 3 3.90 6.42 -21.54
CA ASP A 3 5.19 6.31 -22.25
C ASP A 3 6.29 7.14 -21.57
N TYR A 4 5.95 8.31 -21.06
CA TYR A 4 6.86 9.14 -20.27
C TYR A 4 7.23 8.44 -18.96
N ALA A 5 6.24 7.97 -18.21
CA ALA A 5 6.45 7.29 -16.94
C ALA A 5 7.30 6.01 -17.12
N GLN A 6 7.00 5.21 -18.15
CA GLN A 6 7.79 4.02 -18.46
C GLN A 6 9.24 4.36 -18.82
N ARG A 7 9.47 5.36 -19.66
CA ARG A 7 10.82 5.79 -20.06
C ARG A 7 11.63 6.37 -18.90
N THR A 8 11.00 7.16 -18.03
CA THR A 8 11.66 7.79 -16.87
C THR A 8 11.63 6.90 -15.64
N GLN A 9 10.88 5.80 -15.70
CA GLN A 9 10.61 4.92 -14.57
C GLN A 9 9.97 5.68 -13.39
N PHE A 10 9.11 6.65 -13.71
CA PHE A 10 8.36 7.39 -12.71
C PHE A 10 7.44 6.42 -11.95
N PRO A 11 7.50 6.37 -10.61
CA PRO A 11 6.71 5.45 -9.82
C PRO A 11 5.23 5.84 -9.85
N ILE A 12 4.37 4.88 -10.13
CA ILE A 12 2.92 5.05 -10.14
C ILE A 12 2.32 4.09 -9.12
N LEU A 13 1.60 4.60 -8.14
CA LEU A 13 0.68 3.82 -7.31
C LEU A 13 -0.71 3.98 -7.89
N TYR A 14 -1.38 2.87 -8.17
CA TYR A 14 -2.66 2.87 -8.86
C TYR A 14 -3.68 1.96 -8.17
N HIS A 15 -4.80 2.54 -7.75
CA HIS A 15 -5.99 1.83 -7.34
C HIS A 15 -6.86 1.61 -8.58
N ILE A 16 -7.18 0.37 -8.92
CA ILE A 16 -7.77 0.03 -10.21
C ILE A 16 -9.22 -0.42 -10.07
N ASN A 17 -9.51 -1.28 -9.12
CA ASN A 17 -10.81 -1.90 -8.89
C ASN A 17 -11.05 -2.14 -7.40
N ASP A 18 -12.10 -2.87 -7.09
CA ASP A 18 -12.53 -3.26 -5.75
C ASP A 18 -12.79 -4.77 -5.68
N PRO A 19 -13.07 -5.35 -4.49
CA PRO A 19 -13.45 -6.75 -4.34
C PRO A 19 -14.63 -7.12 -5.25
N ILE A 20 -14.59 -8.32 -5.82
CA ILE A 20 -15.64 -8.81 -6.76
C ILE A 20 -17.04 -8.81 -6.13
N GLU A 21 -17.12 -8.95 -4.81
CA GLU A 21 -18.37 -8.91 -4.03
C GLU A 21 -19.14 -7.61 -4.23
N PHE A 22 -18.46 -6.50 -4.56
CA PHE A 22 -19.11 -5.19 -4.76
C PHE A 22 -19.97 -5.15 -6.02
N TRP A 23 -19.86 -6.12 -6.94
CA TRP A 23 -20.74 -6.29 -8.08
C TRP A 23 -21.94 -7.19 -7.81
N TYR A 24 -22.01 -7.86 -6.62
CA TYR A 24 -23.07 -8.80 -6.27
C TYR A 24 -23.78 -8.38 -4.99
N ARG A 25 -25.04 -7.96 -5.09
CA ARG A 25 -25.79 -7.41 -3.95
C ARG A 25 -25.97 -8.41 -2.79
N ASP A 26 -26.03 -9.69 -3.10
CA ASP A 26 -26.16 -10.79 -2.13
C ASP A 26 -24.84 -11.17 -1.44
N ARG A 27 -23.73 -10.63 -1.90
CA ARG A 27 -22.39 -10.86 -1.33
C ARG A 27 -21.78 -9.62 -0.70
N LEU A 28 -22.45 -8.46 -0.88
CA LEU A 28 -21.93 -7.19 -0.44
C LEU A 28 -21.87 -7.12 1.10
N PRO A 29 -20.70 -6.84 1.70
CA PRO A 29 -20.59 -6.68 3.15
C PRO A 29 -21.47 -5.52 3.65
N GLN A 30 -22.00 -5.62 4.88
CA GLN A 30 -22.92 -4.63 5.42
C GLN A 30 -22.32 -3.21 5.43
N TRP A 31 -21.05 -3.08 5.81
CA TRP A 31 -20.37 -1.80 5.79
C TRP A 31 -20.24 -1.17 4.38
N ALA A 32 -20.13 -1.99 3.34
CA ALA A 32 -20.10 -1.53 1.95
C ALA A 32 -21.49 -1.10 1.46
N VAL A 33 -22.55 -1.78 1.94
CA VAL A 33 -23.94 -1.32 1.73
C VAL A 33 -24.16 0.06 2.32
N GLU A 34 -23.70 0.28 3.54
CA GLU A 34 -23.83 1.57 4.26
C GLU A 34 -23.07 2.72 3.59
N LYS A 35 -22.02 2.40 2.83
CA LYS A 35 -21.20 3.36 2.07
C LYS A 35 -21.59 3.47 0.59
N ASP A 36 -22.65 2.78 0.17
CA ASP A 36 -23.13 2.76 -1.21
C ASP A 36 -22.09 2.25 -2.24
N PHE A 37 -21.30 1.25 -1.84
CA PHE A 37 -20.26 0.62 -2.69
C PHE A 37 -20.82 -0.52 -3.55
N PHE A 38 -22.02 -0.37 -4.12
CA PHE A 38 -22.59 -1.36 -5.02
C PHE A 38 -22.38 -0.96 -6.49
N TYR A 39 -21.67 -1.78 -7.25
CA TYR A 39 -21.30 -1.52 -8.63
C TYR A 39 -22.04 -2.41 -9.66
N GLY A 40 -22.90 -3.31 -9.19
CA GLY A 40 -23.59 -4.30 -10.04
C GLY A 40 -24.88 -3.79 -10.70
N ASP A 41 -25.20 -2.51 -10.64
CA ASP A 41 -26.40 -1.89 -11.23
C ASP A 41 -26.22 -1.46 -12.70
N GLY A 42 -25.03 -1.63 -13.25
CA GLY A 42 -24.68 -1.22 -14.61
C GLY A 42 -24.14 0.21 -14.74
N SER A 43 -24.02 0.96 -13.65
CA SER A 43 -23.41 2.30 -13.65
C SER A 43 -21.90 2.25 -13.82
N PHE A 44 -21.29 1.11 -13.49
CA PHE A 44 -19.85 0.87 -13.56
C PHE A 44 -19.53 -0.31 -14.47
N PRO A 45 -18.36 -0.33 -15.14
CA PRO A 45 -17.88 -1.51 -15.83
C PRO A 45 -17.78 -2.70 -14.85
N HIS A 46 -18.03 -3.91 -15.33
CA HIS A 46 -17.85 -5.10 -14.50
C HIS A 46 -16.37 -5.31 -14.17
N LYS A 47 -16.06 -5.84 -12.96
CA LYS A 47 -14.68 -6.07 -12.52
C LYS A 47 -13.83 -6.77 -13.59
N TYR A 48 -14.32 -7.83 -14.20
CA TYR A 48 -13.58 -8.57 -15.24
C TYR A 48 -13.23 -7.71 -16.46
N GLN A 49 -14.07 -6.75 -16.83
CA GLN A 49 -13.75 -5.81 -17.89
C GLN A 49 -12.61 -4.89 -17.47
N ILE A 50 -12.63 -4.39 -16.23
CA ILE A 50 -11.57 -3.54 -15.68
C ILE A 50 -10.24 -4.32 -15.61
N ASP A 51 -10.30 -5.60 -15.20
CA ASP A 51 -9.14 -6.47 -15.15
C ASP A 51 -8.56 -6.69 -16.55
N GLU A 52 -9.39 -6.99 -17.57
CA GLU A 52 -8.97 -7.12 -18.98
C GLU A 52 -8.32 -5.84 -19.53
N GLU A 53 -8.92 -4.69 -19.25
CA GLU A 53 -8.36 -3.39 -19.63
C GLU A 53 -7.00 -3.15 -18.97
N THR A 54 -6.86 -3.57 -17.70
CA THR A 54 -5.60 -3.49 -16.95
C THR A 54 -4.52 -4.40 -17.57
N PHE A 55 -4.87 -5.61 -17.95
CA PHE A 55 -3.93 -6.50 -18.66
C PHE A 55 -3.54 -5.94 -20.02
N GLY A 56 -4.49 -5.39 -20.77
CA GLY A 56 -4.21 -4.69 -22.02
C GLY A 56 -3.27 -3.49 -21.84
N PHE A 57 -3.48 -2.73 -20.78
CA PHE A 57 -2.63 -1.61 -20.41
C PHE A 57 -1.21 -2.07 -20.02
N LEU A 58 -1.07 -3.08 -19.18
CA LEU A 58 0.22 -3.65 -18.79
C LEU A 58 0.95 -4.27 -19.98
N HIS A 59 0.23 -4.94 -20.88
CA HIS A 59 0.80 -5.48 -22.11
C HIS A 59 1.38 -4.37 -23.02
N LYS A 60 0.70 -3.25 -23.11
CA LYS A 60 1.14 -2.08 -23.87
C LYS A 60 2.33 -1.36 -23.21
N HIS A 61 2.43 -1.41 -21.89
CA HIS A 61 3.47 -0.74 -21.11
C HIS A 61 4.19 -1.71 -20.16
N PRO A 62 4.88 -2.75 -20.66
CA PRO A 62 5.36 -3.88 -19.86
C PRO A 62 6.48 -3.52 -18.87
N ASN A 63 7.13 -2.38 -19.05
CA ASN A 63 8.23 -1.93 -18.20
C ASN A 63 7.85 -0.74 -17.30
N LEU A 64 6.55 -0.48 -17.15
CA LEU A 64 6.07 0.59 -16.28
C LEU A 64 6.44 0.27 -14.82
N ASN A 65 6.95 1.27 -14.10
CA ASN A 65 7.20 1.15 -12.67
C ASN A 65 5.88 1.41 -11.91
N LEU A 66 5.15 0.34 -11.66
CA LEU A 66 3.76 0.37 -11.21
C LEU A 66 3.59 -0.45 -9.93
N CYS A 67 2.95 0.12 -8.92
CA CYS A 67 2.37 -0.61 -7.81
C CYS A 67 0.86 -0.62 -7.96
N ILE A 68 0.24 -1.80 -7.95
CA ILE A 68 -1.21 -1.94 -7.89
C ILE A 68 -1.62 -2.15 -6.44
N ALA A 69 -2.49 -1.26 -5.96
CA ALA A 69 -2.95 -1.26 -4.58
C ALA A 69 -3.81 -2.49 -4.23
N HIS A 70 -3.89 -2.80 -2.93
CA HIS A 70 -4.76 -3.84 -2.36
C HIS A 70 -4.56 -5.22 -3.01
N PHE A 71 -3.33 -5.56 -3.36
CA PHE A 71 -3.04 -6.83 -4.04
C PHE A 71 -3.85 -7.04 -5.32
N PHE A 72 -4.25 -5.93 -5.98
CA PHE A 72 -5.14 -5.91 -7.14
C PHE A 72 -6.53 -6.54 -6.89
N PHE A 73 -6.89 -6.82 -5.64
CA PHE A 73 -8.08 -7.59 -5.27
C PHE A 73 -8.20 -8.92 -6.03
N VAL A 74 -7.09 -9.63 -6.19
CA VAL A 74 -7.00 -10.95 -6.84
C VAL A 74 -6.29 -11.98 -5.96
N SER A 75 -6.28 -11.77 -4.66
CA SER A 75 -5.70 -12.71 -3.71
C SER A 75 -6.41 -14.07 -3.65
N ASP A 76 -7.64 -14.15 -4.16
CA ASP A 76 -8.36 -15.41 -4.40
C ASP A 76 -7.83 -16.20 -5.62
N GLN A 77 -6.94 -15.59 -6.43
CA GLN A 77 -6.35 -16.14 -7.65
C GLN A 77 -4.81 -16.16 -7.57
N PRO A 78 -4.22 -16.95 -6.67
CA PRO A 78 -2.78 -16.89 -6.40
C PRO A 78 -1.90 -17.21 -7.63
N GLY A 79 -2.41 -18.05 -8.54
CA GLY A 79 -1.73 -18.33 -9.81
C GLY A 79 -1.61 -17.08 -10.70
N LEU A 80 -2.68 -16.26 -10.75
CA LEU A 80 -2.67 -14.99 -11.47
C LEU A 80 -1.68 -13.99 -10.86
N CYS A 81 -1.61 -13.93 -9.51
CA CYS A 81 -0.62 -13.11 -8.82
C CYS A 81 0.81 -13.47 -9.25
N CYS A 82 1.12 -14.77 -9.29
CA CYS A 82 2.43 -15.24 -9.75
C CYS A 82 2.71 -14.86 -11.21
N GLU A 83 1.75 -15.11 -12.11
CA GLU A 83 1.89 -14.81 -13.54
C GLU A 83 2.17 -13.31 -13.77
N MET A 84 1.42 -12.44 -13.10
CA MET A 84 1.61 -10.99 -13.23
C MET A 84 2.99 -10.56 -12.75
N LEU A 85 3.42 -11.02 -11.58
CA LEU A 85 4.72 -10.65 -11.01
C LEU A 85 5.90 -11.25 -11.81
N ASP A 86 5.76 -12.44 -12.37
CA ASP A 86 6.78 -13.05 -13.24
C ASP A 86 6.86 -12.33 -14.59
N ARG A 87 5.72 -11.91 -15.15
CA ARG A 87 5.64 -11.31 -16.48
C ARG A 87 6.11 -9.86 -16.54
N TYR A 88 5.82 -9.07 -15.50
CA TYR A 88 6.08 -7.63 -15.47
C TYR A 88 7.20 -7.29 -14.48
N PRO A 89 8.43 -6.99 -14.96
CA PRO A 89 9.60 -6.88 -14.08
C PRO A 89 9.53 -5.74 -13.06
N ASN A 90 8.83 -4.65 -13.38
CA ASN A 90 8.69 -3.48 -12.52
C ASN A 90 7.27 -3.34 -11.93
N LEU A 91 6.49 -4.43 -11.92
CA LEU A 91 5.21 -4.48 -11.24
C LEU A 91 5.43 -4.84 -9.78
N PHE A 92 4.73 -4.11 -8.92
CA PHE A 92 4.60 -4.35 -7.50
C PHE A 92 3.13 -4.51 -7.14
N PHE A 93 2.85 -5.29 -6.11
CA PHE A 93 1.61 -5.21 -5.35
C PHE A 93 1.88 -4.57 -4.00
N ASP A 94 0.89 -3.97 -3.37
CA ASP A 94 0.98 -3.63 -1.96
C ASP A 94 0.02 -4.48 -1.11
N ILE A 95 0.33 -4.55 0.17
CA ILE A 95 -0.49 -5.23 1.17
C ILE A 95 -1.40 -4.26 1.92
N THR A 96 -1.70 -3.11 1.32
CA THR A 96 -2.74 -2.23 1.82
C THR A 96 -4.02 -3.03 1.99
N PRO A 97 -4.69 -3.01 3.15
CA PRO A 97 -5.82 -3.89 3.39
C PRO A 97 -6.98 -3.70 2.40
N GLY A 98 -7.17 -4.67 1.49
CA GLY A 98 -8.46 -5.20 1.16
C GLY A 98 -8.62 -6.39 2.11
N TRP A 99 -9.58 -6.34 3.01
CA TRP A 99 -9.64 -7.27 4.14
C TRP A 99 -9.78 -8.73 3.73
N GLU A 100 -10.44 -9.01 2.57
CA GLU A 100 -10.57 -10.32 1.96
C GLU A 100 -9.22 -11.00 1.69
N MET A 101 -8.17 -10.21 1.47
CA MET A 101 -6.81 -10.69 1.23
C MET A 101 -6.31 -11.52 2.42
N PHE A 102 -6.57 -11.11 3.65
CA PHE A 102 -6.12 -11.81 4.85
C PHE A 102 -6.83 -13.14 5.05
N GLU A 103 -8.14 -13.19 4.75
CA GLU A 103 -8.89 -14.44 4.73
C GLU A 103 -8.34 -15.39 3.66
N ASN A 104 -8.05 -14.88 2.46
CA ASN A 104 -7.48 -15.68 1.38
C ASN A 104 -6.07 -16.20 1.74
N PHE A 105 -5.25 -15.41 2.43
CA PHE A 105 -3.95 -15.89 2.95
C PHE A 105 -4.14 -17.00 3.99
N ALA A 106 -5.16 -16.89 4.84
CA ALA A 106 -5.46 -17.90 5.86
C ALA A 106 -5.97 -19.23 5.28
N LYS A 107 -6.68 -19.21 4.13
CA LYS A 107 -7.20 -20.40 3.46
C LYS A 107 -6.10 -21.37 3.00
N ASP A 108 -4.93 -20.82 2.60
CA ASP A 108 -3.77 -21.63 2.20
C ASP A 108 -2.47 -20.93 2.65
N ARG A 109 -2.27 -20.97 3.96
CA ARG A 109 -1.13 -20.32 4.61
C ARG A 109 0.21 -20.77 4.04
N ASP A 110 0.40 -22.04 3.79
CA ASP A 110 1.67 -22.59 3.32
C ASP A 110 1.99 -22.11 1.91
N TYR A 111 1.00 -22.07 1.03
CA TYR A 111 1.15 -21.49 -0.29
C TYR A 111 1.57 -20.03 -0.21
N TRP A 112 0.88 -19.23 0.61
CA TRP A 112 1.17 -17.81 0.73
C TRP A 112 2.52 -17.52 1.39
N ARG A 113 2.95 -18.35 2.32
CA ARG A 113 4.34 -18.27 2.83
C ARG A 113 5.37 -18.44 1.71
N HIS A 114 5.21 -19.47 0.87
CA HIS A 114 6.09 -19.70 -0.28
C HIS A 114 6.00 -18.56 -1.32
N PHE A 115 4.79 -18.01 -1.53
CA PHE A 115 4.60 -16.86 -2.39
C PHE A 115 5.40 -15.66 -1.89
N PHE A 116 5.27 -15.29 -0.63
CA PHE A 116 6.01 -14.17 -0.05
C PHE A 116 7.51 -14.43 0.00
N ASP A 117 7.96 -15.65 0.24
CA ASP A 117 9.37 -16.01 0.14
C ASP A 117 9.92 -15.75 -1.26
N LYS A 118 9.19 -16.14 -2.30
CA LYS A 118 9.57 -15.93 -3.70
C LYS A 118 9.44 -14.46 -4.16
N TYR A 119 8.36 -13.79 -3.80
CA TYR A 119 7.98 -12.49 -4.38
C TYR A 119 8.09 -11.31 -3.41
N SER A 120 8.60 -11.50 -2.18
CA SER A 120 8.76 -10.40 -1.20
C SER A 120 9.37 -9.14 -1.81
N HIS A 121 10.34 -9.31 -2.73
CA HIS A 121 11.05 -8.23 -3.40
C HIS A 121 10.19 -7.38 -4.36
N LYS A 122 8.91 -7.74 -4.55
CA LYS A 122 7.91 -7.04 -5.39
C LYS A 122 6.66 -6.65 -4.59
N ILE A 123 6.68 -6.76 -3.29
CA ILE A 123 5.56 -6.41 -2.41
C ILE A 123 5.91 -5.17 -1.61
N LEU A 124 5.01 -4.19 -1.59
CA LEU A 124 5.15 -2.97 -0.80
C LEU A 124 4.25 -3.03 0.44
N TYR A 125 4.69 -2.38 1.49
CA TYR A 125 3.88 -2.16 2.68
C TYR A 125 3.02 -0.90 2.50
N GLY A 126 1.73 -1.01 2.74
CA GLY A 126 0.78 0.08 2.73
C GLY A 126 -0.29 -0.13 3.80
N THR A 127 -0.95 0.92 4.24
CA THR A 127 -1.96 0.87 5.30
C THR A 127 -3.30 1.48 4.92
N ASP A 128 -3.35 2.36 3.93
CA ASP A 128 -4.54 3.13 3.49
C ASP A 128 -5.27 3.82 4.66
N THR A 129 -4.52 4.31 5.65
CA THR A 129 -5.08 4.92 6.86
C THR A 129 -4.79 6.41 6.91
N PHE A 130 -5.79 7.20 7.30
CA PHE A 130 -5.67 8.65 7.39
C PHE A 130 -5.36 9.15 8.80
N SER A 131 -6.14 8.80 9.82
CA SER A 131 -5.92 9.37 11.15
C SER A 131 -6.22 8.46 12.32
N ASP A 132 -7.37 7.78 12.36
CA ASP A 132 -7.88 7.27 13.62
C ASP A 132 -7.61 5.78 13.87
N HIS A 133 -7.59 4.96 12.81
CA HIS A 133 -7.44 3.51 12.92
C HIS A 133 -6.06 2.97 12.51
N TRP A 134 -5.07 3.84 12.31
CA TRP A 134 -3.76 3.41 11.82
C TRP A 134 -3.07 2.38 12.73
N ARG A 135 -3.25 2.50 14.06
CA ARG A 135 -2.63 1.57 15.01
C ARG A 135 -3.21 0.17 14.88
N GLU A 136 -4.52 0.07 14.72
CA GLU A 136 -5.23 -1.19 14.54
C GLU A 136 -4.81 -1.84 13.22
N THR A 137 -4.82 -1.08 12.12
CA THR A 137 -4.38 -1.54 10.80
C THR A 137 -2.92 -2.00 10.81
N VAL A 138 -2.01 -1.21 11.36
CA VAL A 138 -0.59 -1.59 11.46
C VAL A 138 -0.42 -2.83 12.33
N SER A 139 -1.13 -2.92 13.45
CA SER A 139 -1.09 -4.11 14.33
C SER A 139 -1.57 -5.36 13.61
N CYS A 140 -2.68 -5.25 12.86
CA CYS A 140 -3.22 -6.36 12.07
C CYS A 140 -2.22 -6.82 10.99
N LEU A 141 -1.71 -5.88 10.19
CA LEU A 141 -0.71 -6.18 9.14
C LEU A 141 0.53 -6.85 9.72
N ARG A 142 1.05 -6.36 10.84
CA ARG A 142 2.20 -6.98 11.50
C ARG A 142 1.90 -8.37 12.01
N ARG A 143 0.73 -8.60 12.61
CA ARG A 143 0.32 -9.94 13.05
C ARG A 143 0.23 -10.90 11.87
N VAL A 144 -0.37 -10.48 10.75
CA VAL A 144 -0.44 -11.30 9.53
C VAL A 144 0.94 -11.63 8.99
N MET A 145 1.87 -10.69 8.98
CA MET A 145 3.19 -10.91 8.39
C MET A 145 4.19 -11.59 9.33
N GLU A 146 4.17 -11.26 10.63
CA GLU A 146 5.26 -11.56 11.58
C GLU A 146 4.96 -12.74 12.51
N THR A 147 3.71 -13.18 12.65
CA THR A 147 3.33 -14.24 13.61
C THR A 147 2.72 -15.45 12.91
N ASP A 148 2.50 -16.53 13.67
CA ASP A 148 1.75 -17.72 13.25
C ASP A 148 0.37 -17.81 13.92
N GLU A 149 -0.07 -16.73 14.57
CA GLU A 149 -1.29 -16.68 15.34
C GLU A 149 -2.54 -16.73 14.45
N ALA A 150 -3.57 -17.45 14.92
CA ALA A 150 -4.93 -17.33 14.40
C ALA A 150 -5.68 -16.25 15.18
N PHE A 151 -6.33 -15.31 14.47
CA PHE A 151 -7.08 -14.22 15.07
C PHE A 151 -8.16 -13.69 14.15
N THR A 152 -9.07 -12.89 14.70
CA THR A 152 -10.08 -12.19 13.89
C THR A 152 -9.73 -10.69 13.87
N ALA A 153 -9.78 -10.11 12.69
CA ALA A 153 -9.65 -8.67 12.49
C ALA A 153 -10.58 -8.22 11.37
N PHE A 154 -11.29 -7.11 11.57
CA PHE A 154 -12.22 -6.53 10.58
C PHE A 154 -13.26 -7.53 10.05
N GLU A 155 -13.77 -8.36 10.97
CA GLU A 155 -14.76 -9.44 10.70
C GLU A 155 -14.19 -10.65 9.91
N GLU A 156 -12.89 -10.62 9.53
CA GLU A 156 -12.25 -11.71 8.80
C GLU A 156 -11.42 -12.63 9.69
N ASN A 157 -11.34 -13.91 9.29
CA ASN A 157 -10.48 -14.87 9.94
C ASN A 157 -9.06 -14.78 9.36
N CYS A 158 -8.13 -14.40 10.20
CA CYS A 158 -6.73 -14.23 9.85
C CYS A 158 -5.86 -15.31 10.47
N ILE A 159 -4.84 -15.73 9.75
CA ILE A 159 -3.74 -16.56 10.28
C ILE A 159 -2.43 -15.90 9.86
N GLY A 160 -1.54 -15.69 10.82
CA GLY A 160 -0.23 -15.09 10.55
C GLY A 160 0.64 -15.99 9.68
N LEU A 161 1.40 -15.37 8.79
CA LEU A 161 2.28 -16.05 7.83
C LEU A 161 3.66 -16.39 8.42
N ASP A 162 4.04 -15.80 9.54
CA ASP A 162 5.35 -16.00 10.19
C ASP A 162 6.50 -15.91 9.17
N LEU A 163 6.57 -14.77 8.48
CA LEU A 163 7.57 -14.57 7.44
C LEU A 163 8.96 -14.37 8.06
N PRO A 164 10.01 -14.89 7.44
CA PRO A 164 11.40 -14.65 7.87
C PRO A 164 11.77 -13.16 7.78
N GLU A 165 12.84 -12.76 8.50
CA GLU A 165 13.32 -11.38 8.55
C GLU A 165 13.63 -10.79 7.17
N ALA A 166 14.22 -11.57 6.26
CA ALA A 166 14.63 -11.06 4.95
C ALA A 166 13.43 -10.65 4.07
N PRO A 167 12.37 -11.47 3.87
CA PRO A 167 11.12 -11.03 3.25
C PRO A 167 10.47 -9.83 3.94
N LEU A 168 10.40 -9.82 5.27
CA LEU A 168 9.84 -8.69 6.02
C LEU A 168 10.59 -7.39 5.77
N ARG A 169 11.93 -7.45 5.74
CA ARG A 169 12.76 -6.28 5.45
C ARG A 169 12.56 -5.74 4.04
N ASP A 170 12.36 -6.64 3.07
CA ASP A 170 12.04 -6.24 1.70
C ASP A 170 10.70 -5.53 1.64
N ILE A 171 9.65 -6.12 2.19
CA ILE A 171 8.28 -5.60 2.18
C ILE A 171 8.20 -4.26 2.93
N TYR A 172 8.76 -4.17 4.13
CA TYR A 172 8.60 -3.01 5.01
C TYR A 172 9.51 -1.85 4.65
N PHE A 173 10.63 -2.11 3.97
CA PHE A 173 11.64 -1.09 3.78
C PHE A 173 12.28 -1.06 2.39
N ASN A 174 12.95 -2.14 1.95
CA ASN A 174 13.82 -2.09 0.80
C ASN A 174 13.08 -1.78 -0.51
N ASN A 175 11.89 -2.37 -0.68
CA ASN A 175 11.14 -2.25 -1.93
C ASN A 175 10.60 -0.85 -2.15
N TYR A 176 10.21 -0.14 -1.09
CA TYR A 176 9.78 1.25 -1.23
C TYR A 176 10.89 2.10 -1.87
N TYR A 177 12.13 1.97 -1.41
CA TYR A 177 13.26 2.71 -2.01
C TYR A 177 13.56 2.30 -3.44
N LYS A 178 13.41 1.02 -3.78
CA LYS A 178 13.51 0.54 -5.17
C LYS A 178 12.41 1.14 -6.03
N PHE A 179 11.17 1.11 -5.54
CA PHE A 179 10.00 1.61 -6.25
C PHE A 179 10.07 3.11 -6.53
N ILE A 180 10.39 3.93 -5.53
CA ILE A 180 10.53 5.38 -5.71
C ILE A 180 11.86 5.78 -6.36
N ARG A 181 12.74 4.81 -6.65
CA ARG A 181 14.07 5.01 -7.21
C ARG A 181 14.86 6.10 -6.48
N ARG A 182 14.80 6.03 -5.16
CA ARG A 182 15.50 6.98 -4.31
C ARG A 182 17.01 6.88 -4.57
N THR A 183 17.56 7.93 -5.12
CA THR A 183 18.99 8.19 -5.01
C THR A 183 19.23 8.87 -3.67
N ASP A 184 20.26 8.47 -2.95
CA ASP A 184 20.65 9.13 -1.70
C ASP A 184 21.00 10.60 -1.99
N LYS A 185 19.98 11.46 -1.87
CA LYS A 185 20.19 12.90 -1.90
C LYS A 185 20.66 13.31 -0.51
N LYS A 186 21.78 14.00 -0.46
CA LYS A 186 22.17 14.68 0.77
C LYS A 186 21.02 15.59 1.20
N ILE A 187 20.64 15.48 2.46
CA ILE A 187 19.64 16.36 3.06
C ILE A 187 20.25 17.77 3.05
N ASP A 188 19.56 18.70 2.39
CA ASP A 188 19.91 20.13 2.48
C ASP A 188 19.35 20.69 3.78
N VAL A 189 20.17 20.60 4.83
CA VAL A 189 19.83 21.08 6.17
C VAL A 189 19.52 22.57 6.14
N GLY A 190 20.28 23.36 5.36
CA GLY A 190 20.04 24.80 5.23
C GLY A 190 18.67 25.13 4.65
N MET A 191 18.25 24.39 3.61
CA MET A 191 16.92 24.56 3.01
C MET A 191 15.81 24.18 3.99
N ILE A 192 15.98 23.09 4.77
CA ILE A 192 14.98 22.67 5.75
C ILE A 192 14.84 23.69 6.86
N LEU A 193 15.94 24.21 7.40
CA LEU A 193 15.92 25.24 8.43
C LEU A 193 15.24 26.53 7.93
N LYS A 194 15.57 26.95 6.71
CA LYS A 194 14.92 28.11 6.08
C LYS A 194 13.43 27.90 5.89
N TYR A 195 13.01 26.70 5.49
CA TYR A 195 11.59 26.38 5.37
C TYR A 195 10.91 26.41 6.75
N ALA A 196 11.53 25.83 7.78
CA ALA A 196 11.02 25.86 9.15
C ALA A 196 10.78 27.30 9.64
N ASP A 197 11.66 28.26 9.28
CA ASP A 197 11.44 29.66 9.60
C ASP A 197 10.14 30.22 8.99
N THR A 198 9.79 29.80 7.78
CA THR A 198 8.54 30.26 7.13
C THR A 198 7.27 29.73 7.80
N LEU A 199 7.39 28.70 8.64
CA LEU A 199 6.23 28.13 9.33
C LEU A 199 5.74 29.04 10.46
N TYR A 200 6.62 29.86 11.06
CA TYR A 200 6.22 30.80 12.12
C TYR A 200 5.14 31.78 11.65
N ASP A 201 5.25 32.28 10.42
CA ASP A 201 4.30 33.21 9.84
C ASP A 201 2.92 32.57 9.55
N ARG A 202 2.88 31.23 9.59
CA ARG A 202 1.68 30.43 9.31
C ARG A 202 1.01 29.87 10.55
N ILE A 203 1.56 30.13 11.74
CA ILE A 203 0.99 29.62 12.99
C ILE A 203 -0.34 30.32 13.26
N PRO A 204 -1.47 29.60 13.35
CA PRO A 204 -2.76 30.23 13.62
C PRO A 204 -2.77 30.80 15.04
N ALA A 205 -3.47 31.92 15.22
CA ALA A 205 -3.73 32.44 16.54
C ALA A 205 -4.62 31.45 17.32
N GLY A 206 -4.23 31.13 18.56
CA GLY A 206 -5.01 30.21 19.39
C GLY A 206 -4.19 29.63 20.55
N LYS A 207 -4.86 28.83 21.38
CA LYS A 207 -4.27 28.22 22.58
C LYS A 207 -3.08 27.28 22.29
N ASP A 208 -2.98 26.74 21.08
CA ASP A 208 -1.92 25.80 20.68
C ASP A 208 -0.74 26.49 20.01
N ALA A 209 -0.78 27.81 19.82
CA ALA A 209 0.26 28.57 19.10
C ALA A 209 1.65 28.43 19.76
N GLU A 210 1.71 28.43 21.09
CA GLU A 210 2.96 28.26 21.83
C GLU A 210 3.54 26.85 21.69
N LEU A 211 2.67 25.83 21.75
CA LEU A 211 3.08 24.42 21.54
C LEU A 211 3.63 24.22 20.12
N ILE A 212 2.96 24.80 19.12
CA ILE A 212 3.42 24.71 17.71
C ILE A 212 4.80 25.37 17.56
N ARG A 213 5.01 26.56 18.14
CA ARG A 213 6.32 27.23 18.13
C ARG A 213 7.39 26.37 18.78
N HIS A 214 7.12 25.87 19.98
CA HIS A 214 8.04 24.98 20.69
C HIS A 214 8.45 23.76 19.86
N ASN A 215 7.49 23.12 19.19
CA ASN A 215 7.76 21.98 18.32
C ASN A 215 8.62 22.35 17.11
N ILE A 216 8.40 23.51 16.51
CA ILE A 216 9.25 24.01 15.40
C ILE A 216 10.66 24.27 15.91
N ASP A 217 10.82 24.91 17.06
CA ASP A 217 12.14 25.18 17.65
C ASP A 217 12.88 23.89 18.00
N PHE A 218 12.20 22.94 18.59
CA PHE A 218 12.76 21.62 18.88
C PHE A 218 13.25 20.92 17.61
N LEU A 219 12.41 20.86 16.55
CA LEU A 219 12.78 20.24 15.27
C LEU A 219 13.97 20.98 14.62
N LYS A 220 14.01 22.30 14.66
CA LYS A 220 15.15 23.07 14.14
C LYS A 220 16.44 22.73 14.88
N ALA A 221 16.39 22.64 16.22
CA ALA A 221 17.55 22.27 17.03
C ALA A 221 18.04 20.85 16.72
N GLU A 222 17.13 19.89 16.53
CA GLU A 222 17.49 18.52 16.17
C GLU A 222 18.09 18.43 14.75
N ILE A 223 17.49 19.12 13.77
CA ILE A 223 17.96 19.12 12.38
C ILE A 223 19.32 19.81 12.25
N ALA A 224 19.59 20.85 13.01
CA ALA A 224 20.88 21.56 12.99
C ALA A 224 22.06 20.66 13.41
N LYS A 225 21.83 19.58 14.14
CA LYS A 225 22.88 18.59 14.53
C LYS A 225 23.44 17.80 13.33
N PHE A 226 22.77 17.84 12.18
CA PHE A 226 23.20 17.18 10.95
C PHE A 226 23.96 18.09 9.98
N GLN A 227 24.25 19.33 10.36
CA GLN A 227 25.15 20.21 9.62
C GLN A 227 26.61 19.75 9.79
#